data_6f45329df7d78cfd225458b58bb82a63
#
_entry.id   6f45329df7d78cfd225458b58bb82a63
#
_cell.length_a   1.000
_cell.length_b   1.000
_cell.length_c   1.000
_cell.angle_alpha   90.00
_cell.angle_beta   90.00
_cell.angle_gamma   90.00
#
_symmetry.space_group_name_H-M   'P 1'
#
loop_
_entity.id
_entity.type
_entity.pdbx_description
1 polymer ?
#
loop_
_entity_poly.entity_id
_entity_poly.type
_entity_poly.pdbx_seq_one_letter_code
_entity_poly.pdbx_strand_id
1 'polypeptide(L)'
;LLFKFRKNVFPKKMTQIAIDNLKEAAKKTHDNRGASAGVIDLKKMPSYANKASQLIGRSKFRVLAYKSKHTGKIVTNSLGNISQSNIIGYYDKRDRNLGANAPPCRTTAFTSQQVDKWTNVLPFIKAIDRQFKKLIPKNHKIQYDKAKETKYVIKDTAFSTVTINYNWRTALHRDKGDLPEGFGNLIVCEEGKYEGGCTGFPQFKVAIDVRNGDFLAMDVHEWHCNTKITPIDKDFTRLSLVAYLREKMIKCKNEK
;
A
#
# COMPACT_ATOMS: atom_id res chain seq x y z
N LEU A 1 7.00 19.18 -7.75
CA LEU A 1 5.69 18.76 -8.26
C LEU A 1 5.00 17.92 -7.20
N LEU A 2 3.85 18.41 -6.69
CA LEU A 2 3.08 17.69 -5.66
C LEU A 2 2.33 16.49 -6.27
N PHE A 3 1.59 16.71 -7.36
CA PHE A 3 0.87 15.66 -8.07
C PHE A 3 0.51 16.01 -9.52
N LYS A 4 0.13 14.96 -10.28
CA LYS A 4 -0.56 15.06 -11.57
C LYS A 4 -1.80 14.18 -11.53
N PHE A 5 -2.95 14.74 -11.89
CA PHE A 5 -4.24 14.07 -11.89
C PHE A 5 -4.87 14.06 -13.28
N ARG A 6 -5.47 12.94 -13.66
CA ARG A 6 -6.24 12.78 -14.90
C ARG A 6 -7.45 11.90 -14.67
N LYS A 7 -8.59 12.36 -15.14
CA LYS A 7 -9.85 11.61 -15.08
C LYS A 7 -9.98 10.63 -16.25
N ASN A 8 -10.70 9.53 -16.00
CA ASN A 8 -11.14 8.55 -17.01
C ASN A 8 -9.99 8.02 -17.88
N VAL A 9 -8.85 7.72 -17.27
CA VAL A 9 -7.65 7.24 -17.97
C VAL A 9 -7.78 5.76 -18.32
N PHE A 10 -8.38 4.99 -17.44
CA PHE A 10 -8.51 3.55 -17.60
C PHE A 10 -9.97 3.17 -17.87
N PRO A 11 -10.24 2.41 -18.95
CA PRO A 11 -11.59 1.98 -19.28
C PRO A 11 -12.15 1.03 -18.23
N LYS A 12 -13.49 1.02 -18.06
CA LYS A 12 -14.22 0.21 -17.08
C LYS A 12 -13.85 -1.28 -17.15
N LYS A 13 -13.64 -1.83 -18.35
CA LYS A 13 -13.20 -3.23 -18.52
C LYS A 13 -11.90 -3.52 -17.79
N MET A 14 -10.97 -2.57 -17.79
CA MET A 14 -9.66 -2.74 -17.14
C MET A 14 -9.76 -2.63 -15.63
N THR A 15 -10.54 -1.68 -15.11
CA THR A 15 -10.79 -1.56 -13.66
C THR A 15 -11.59 -2.74 -13.13
N GLN A 16 -12.49 -3.33 -13.92
CA GLN A 16 -13.22 -4.54 -13.57
C GLN A 16 -12.29 -5.75 -13.42
N ILE A 17 -11.34 -5.94 -14.35
CA ILE A 17 -10.32 -6.99 -14.22
C ILE A 17 -9.53 -6.85 -12.92
N ALA A 18 -9.21 -5.63 -12.51
CA ALA A 18 -8.54 -5.39 -11.23
C ALA A 18 -9.42 -5.79 -10.05
N ILE A 19 -10.70 -5.44 -10.05
CA ILE A 19 -11.66 -5.82 -8.99
C ILE A 19 -11.77 -7.34 -8.90
N ASP A 20 -12.05 -8.03 -10.02
CA ASP A 20 -12.28 -9.48 -10.07
C ASP A 20 -11.07 -10.28 -9.54
N ASN A 21 -9.87 -9.81 -9.79
CA ASN A 21 -8.65 -10.52 -9.42
C ASN A 21 -8.04 -10.08 -8.08
N LEU A 22 -8.29 -8.87 -7.60
CA LEU A 22 -7.60 -8.31 -6.43
C LEU A 22 -8.51 -8.08 -5.21
N LYS A 23 -9.82 -7.99 -5.37
CA LYS A 23 -10.78 -7.67 -4.30
C LYS A 23 -10.60 -8.59 -3.08
N GLU A 24 -10.59 -9.89 -3.29
CA GLU A 24 -10.46 -10.86 -2.19
C GLU A 24 -9.09 -10.81 -1.50
N ALA A 25 -8.03 -10.54 -2.26
CA ALA A 25 -6.71 -10.34 -1.69
C ALA A 25 -6.63 -9.06 -0.86
N ALA A 26 -7.32 -7.98 -1.28
CA ALA A 26 -7.36 -6.71 -0.58
C ALA A 26 -8.21 -6.73 0.70
N LYS A 27 -9.19 -7.64 0.80
CA LYS A 27 -9.99 -7.86 2.02
C LYS A 27 -9.20 -8.50 3.17
N LYS A 28 -8.02 -9.08 2.90
CA LYS A 28 -7.15 -9.61 3.95
C LYS A 28 -6.77 -8.51 4.93
N THR A 29 -6.88 -8.81 6.20
CA THR A 29 -6.60 -7.85 7.26
C THR A 29 -5.15 -7.94 7.72
N HIS A 30 -4.54 -6.78 7.89
CA HIS A 30 -3.18 -6.64 8.41
C HIS A 30 -3.12 -5.56 9.49
N ASP A 31 -2.26 -5.75 10.47
CA ASP A 31 -1.99 -4.82 11.57
C ASP A 31 -0.71 -3.98 11.37
N ASN A 32 -0.03 -4.15 10.23
CA ASN A 32 1.33 -3.62 10.00
C ASN A 32 1.39 -2.41 9.05
N ARG A 33 0.27 -1.71 8.84
CA ARG A 33 0.16 -0.61 7.87
C ARG A 33 0.75 0.73 8.30
N GLY A 34 1.40 0.79 9.37
CA GLY A 34 2.10 1.98 9.73
C GLY A 34 1.19 3.11 10.19
N ALA A 35 1.71 4.30 10.07
CA ALA A 35 0.96 5.52 10.36
C ALA A 35 -0.33 5.61 9.53
N SER A 36 -0.38 5.02 8.34
CA SER A 36 -1.57 5.00 7.48
C SER A 36 -2.79 4.30 8.10
N ALA A 37 -2.58 3.39 9.07
CA ALA A 37 -3.66 2.77 9.83
C ALA A 37 -4.21 3.67 10.96
N GLY A 38 -3.61 4.81 11.19
CA GLY A 38 -4.02 5.78 12.22
C GLY A 38 -3.53 5.47 13.61
N VAL A 39 -4.01 6.25 14.57
CA VAL A 39 -3.72 6.06 16.00
C VAL A 39 -4.32 4.74 16.45
N ILE A 40 -3.59 3.99 17.28
CA ILE A 40 -4.06 2.71 17.80
C ILE A 40 -5.35 2.93 18.60
N ASP A 41 -6.42 2.27 18.16
CA ASP A 41 -7.68 2.23 18.88
C ASP A 41 -7.63 1.11 19.94
N LEU A 42 -7.41 1.48 21.19
CA LEU A 42 -7.32 0.55 22.31
C LEU A 42 -8.60 -0.28 22.52
N LYS A 43 -9.76 0.24 22.09
CA LYS A 43 -11.05 -0.48 22.20
C LYS A 43 -11.16 -1.63 21.21
N LYS A 44 -10.44 -1.56 20.09
CA LYS A 44 -10.40 -2.59 19.04
C LYS A 44 -9.23 -3.56 19.18
N MET A 45 -8.47 -3.45 20.25
CA MET A 45 -7.36 -4.36 20.47
C MET A 45 -7.86 -5.79 20.75
N PRO A 46 -7.10 -6.80 20.27
CA PRO A 46 -7.41 -8.18 20.60
C PRO A 46 -7.51 -8.39 22.12
N SER A 47 -8.44 -9.22 22.56
CA SER A 47 -8.71 -9.46 23.99
C SER A 47 -7.49 -9.92 24.79
N TYR A 48 -6.53 -10.60 24.15
CA TYR A 48 -5.28 -11.01 24.78
C TYR A 48 -4.40 -9.81 25.16
N ALA A 49 -4.37 -8.77 24.37
CA ALA A 49 -3.61 -7.55 24.68
C ALA A 49 -4.20 -6.80 25.87
N ASN A 50 -5.53 -6.78 26.01
CA ASN A 50 -6.23 -6.13 27.11
C ASN A 50 -6.10 -6.90 28.44
N LYS A 51 -6.07 -8.25 28.38
CA LYS A 51 -6.02 -9.11 29.59
C LYS A 51 -4.61 -9.40 30.07
N ALA A 52 -3.62 -9.36 29.18
CA ALA A 52 -2.25 -9.79 29.45
C ALA A 52 -1.27 -8.64 29.72
N SER A 53 -1.68 -7.38 29.55
CA SER A 53 -0.73 -6.30 29.35
C SER A 53 -1.09 -5.05 30.13
N GLN A 54 -0.13 -4.54 30.87
CA GLN A 54 -0.16 -3.19 31.38
C GLN A 54 0.49 -2.29 30.33
N LEU A 55 -0.25 -1.35 29.80
CA LEU A 55 0.28 -0.36 28.87
C LEU A 55 1.31 0.51 29.59
N ILE A 56 2.58 0.41 29.21
CA ILE A 56 3.69 1.12 29.85
C ILE A 56 4.10 2.36 29.04
N GLY A 57 3.75 2.44 27.74
CA GLY A 57 4.07 3.61 26.93
C GLY A 57 3.72 3.50 25.46
N ARG A 58 3.78 4.65 24.78
CA ARG A 58 3.60 4.78 23.32
C ARG A 58 4.86 5.37 22.71
N SER A 59 5.51 4.70 21.78
CA SER A 59 6.38 5.39 20.86
C SER A 59 5.60 5.76 19.60
N LYS A 60 5.32 7.02 19.52
CA LYS A 60 4.79 7.78 18.39
C LYS A 60 3.53 7.31 17.65
N PHE A 61 3.12 6.08 17.56
CA PHE A 61 1.85 5.68 16.92
C PHE A 61 1.56 4.18 16.99
N ARG A 62 2.50 3.32 17.41
CA ARG A 62 2.41 1.90 17.09
C ARG A 62 3.10 0.90 18.02
N VAL A 63 3.91 1.33 18.97
CA VAL A 63 4.58 0.39 19.86
C VAL A 63 3.88 0.45 21.20
N LEU A 64 3.22 -0.65 21.54
CA LEU A 64 2.76 -0.90 22.89
C LEU A 64 3.89 -1.62 23.62
N ALA A 65 4.38 -0.99 24.69
CA ALA A 65 5.19 -1.70 25.67
C ALA A 65 4.24 -2.31 26.71
N TYR A 66 4.32 -3.60 26.91
CA TYR A 66 3.51 -4.30 27.88
C TYR A 66 4.34 -5.31 28.68
N LYS A 67 3.94 -5.56 29.93
CA LYS A 67 4.55 -6.58 30.75
C LYS A 67 3.92 -7.94 30.44
N SER A 68 4.71 -8.87 29.93
CA SER A 68 4.23 -10.22 29.63
C SER A 68 3.81 -10.93 30.92
N LYS A 69 2.62 -11.49 30.98
CA LYS A 69 2.14 -12.30 32.11
C LYS A 69 2.93 -13.59 32.30
N HIS A 70 3.48 -14.14 31.22
CA HIS A 70 4.20 -15.42 31.26
C HIS A 70 5.67 -15.24 31.65
N THR A 71 6.31 -14.16 31.23
CA THR A 71 7.75 -13.96 31.44
C THR A 71 8.07 -12.83 32.41
N GLY A 72 7.10 -12.01 32.80
CA GLY A 72 7.30 -10.81 33.60
C GLY A 72 8.13 -9.72 32.91
N LYS A 73 8.68 -9.98 31.72
CA LYS A 73 9.53 -9.05 30.97
C LYS A 73 8.71 -8.02 30.22
N ILE A 74 9.29 -6.83 30.05
CA ILE A 74 8.72 -5.82 29.15
C ILE A 74 8.94 -6.26 27.72
N VAL A 75 7.86 -6.38 26.98
CA VAL A 75 7.85 -6.73 25.56
C VAL A 75 7.29 -5.55 24.78
N THR A 76 7.98 -5.16 23.72
CA THR A 76 7.48 -4.16 22.78
C THR A 76 6.87 -4.86 21.57
N ASN A 77 5.62 -4.57 21.29
CA ASN A 77 4.96 -5.11 20.11
C ASN A 77 4.43 -3.96 19.24
N SER A 78 4.68 -4.03 17.95
CA SER A 78 4.11 -3.09 16.98
C SER A 78 2.68 -3.51 16.64
N LEU A 79 1.75 -3.26 17.55
CA LEU A 79 0.33 -3.40 17.25
C LEU A 79 -0.13 -2.20 16.45
N GLY A 80 -0.84 -2.45 15.35
CA GLY A 80 -1.49 -1.44 14.54
C GLY A 80 -2.99 -1.70 14.45
N ASN A 81 -3.75 -0.71 13.99
CA ASN A 81 -5.13 -0.94 13.64
C ASN A 81 -5.22 -1.95 12.50
N ILE A 82 -6.19 -2.84 12.58
CA ILE A 82 -6.49 -3.80 11.52
C ILE A 82 -6.98 -3.04 10.30
N SER A 83 -6.32 -3.23 9.17
CA SER A 83 -6.68 -2.62 7.89
C SER A 83 -6.91 -3.66 6.82
N GLN A 84 -7.93 -3.47 6.00
CA GLN A 84 -8.18 -4.29 4.81
C GLN A 84 -7.27 -3.79 3.69
N SER A 85 -6.12 -4.43 3.56
CA SER A 85 -5.06 -4.01 2.66
C SER A 85 -4.08 -5.15 2.43
N ASN A 86 -3.48 -5.20 1.24
CA ASN A 86 -2.44 -6.16 0.92
C ASN A 86 -1.39 -5.51 0.01
N ILE A 87 -0.29 -6.22 -0.21
CA ILE A 87 0.73 -5.85 -1.18
C ILE A 87 0.91 -6.98 -2.19
N ILE A 88 1.12 -6.62 -3.45
CA ILE A 88 1.40 -7.54 -4.55
C ILE A 88 2.69 -7.12 -5.27
N GLY A 89 3.31 -8.02 -6.02
CA GLY A 89 4.64 -7.84 -6.60
C GLY A 89 5.72 -8.35 -5.65
N TYR A 90 6.64 -7.49 -5.26
CA TYR A 90 7.78 -7.86 -4.42
C TYR A 90 7.77 -7.14 -3.07
N TYR A 91 8.51 -7.70 -2.10
CA TYR A 91 8.54 -7.20 -0.74
C TYR A 91 9.96 -7.27 -0.14
N ASP A 92 10.36 -6.20 0.55
CA ASP A 92 11.68 -5.99 1.14
C ASP A 92 11.83 -6.60 2.55
N LYS A 93 11.29 -7.77 2.79
CA LYS A 93 11.46 -8.52 4.03
C LYS A 93 11.85 -9.95 3.75
N ARG A 94 12.83 -10.43 4.52
CA ARG A 94 13.19 -11.85 4.54
C ARG A 94 12.00 -12.70 4.96
N ASP A 95 11.88 -13.87 4.38
CA ASP A 95 10.99 -14.90 4.89
C ASP A 95 11.63 -15.53 6.13
N ARG A 96 11.08 -15.26 7.29
CA ARG A 96 11.61 -15.80 8.56
C ARG A 96 11.55 -17.32 8.64
N ASN A 97 10.65 -17.94 7.88
CA ASN A 97 10.51 -19.40 7.84
C ASN A 97 11.66 -20.07 7.09
N LEU A 98 12.40 -19.33 6.25
CA LEU A 98 13.57 -19.81 5.52
C LEU A 98 14.90 -19.62 6.29
N GLY A 99 14.84 -19.16 7.53
CA GLY A 99 16.00 -18.99 8.40
C GLY A 99 16.90 -17.80 8.06
N ALA A 100 18.13 -17.81 8.60
CA ALA A 100 19.08 -16.70 8.49
C ALA A 100 19.55 -16.41 7.06
N ASN A 101 19.58 -17.44 6.21
CA ASN A 101 20.04 -17.35 4.81
C ASN A 101 18.94 -16.95 3.83
N ALA A 102 17.73 -16.64 4.31
CA ALA A 102 16.64 -16.17 3.46
C ALA A 102 17.02 -14.90 2.70
N PRO A 103 16.70 -14.79 1.41
CA PRO A 103 16.94 -13.58 0.64
C PRO A 103 16.32 -12.36 1.30
N PRO A 104 16.98 -11.19 1.28
CA PRO A 104 16.47 -9.97 1.92
C PRO A 104 15.19 -9.44 1.27
N CYS A 105 14.94 -9.81 0.03
CA CYS A 105 13.73 -9.48 -0.73
C CYS A 105 13.08 -10.74 -1.30
N ARG A 106 11.77 -10.68 -1.47
CA ARG A 106 10.98 -11.82 -1.96
C ARG A 106 9.76 -11.40 -2.76
N THR A 107 9.22 -12.33 -3.51
CA THR A 107 7.88 -12.24 -4.09
C THR A 107 6.83 -12.25 -2.97
N THR A 108 5.77 -11.46 -3.12
CA THR A 108 4.64 -11.51 -2.17
C THR A 108 3.86 -12.81 -2.29
N ALA A 109 3.18 -13.23 -1.23
CA ALA A 109 2.38 -14.45 -1.24
C ALA A 109 1.29 -14.45 -2.33
N PHE A 110 0.65 -13.31 -2.56
CA PHE A 110 -0.32 -13.19 -3.66
C PHE A 110 0.34 -13.50 -5.02
N THR A 111 1.46 -12.87 -5.31
CA THR A 111 2.14 -12.99 -6.60
C THR A 111 2.66 -14.41 -6.85
N SER A 112 3.12 -15.12 -5.81
CA SER A 112 3.63 -16.49 -5.93
C SER A 112 2.55 -17.57 -5.89
N GLN A 113 1.43 -17.34 -5.18
CA GLN A 113 0.40 -18.36 -4.94
C GLN A 113 -0.87 -18.16 -5.79
N GLN A 114 -1.11 -16.96 -6.32
CA GLN A 114 -2.28 -16.62 -7.14
C GLN A 114 -1.83 -16.22 -8.55
N VAL A 115 -1.07 -17.12 -9.20
CA VAL A 115 -0.35 -16.85 -10.46
C VAL A 115 -1.30 -16.37 -11.56
N ASP A 116 -2.47 -17.00 -11.71
CA ASP A 116 -3.44 -16.63 -12.74
C ASP A 116 -3.98 -15.22 -12.52
N LYS A 117 -4.36 -14.90 -11.27
CA LYS A 117 -4.85 -13.56 -10.91
C LYS A 117 -3.76 -12.50 -11.08
N TRP A 118 -2.52 -12.84 -10.71
CA TRP A 118 -1.38 -11.98 -10.93
C TRP A 118 -1.17 -11.71 -12.42
N THR A 119 -1.20 -12.74 -13.25
CA THR A 119 -1.04 -12.63 -14.71
C THR A 119 -2.13 -11.78 -15.33
N ASN A 120 -3.39 -11.94 -14.89
CA ASN A 120 -4.53 -11.17 -15.39
C ASN A 120 -4.41 -9.66 -15.08
N VAL A 121 -3.79 -9.26 -13.97
CA VAL A 121 -3.65 -7.83 -13.62
C VAL A 121 -2.38 -7.17 -14.14
N LEU A 122 -1.39 -7.93 -14.60
CA LEU A 122 -0.14 -7.38 -15.13
C LEU A 122 -0.35 -6.37 -16.27
N PRO A 123 -1.25 -6.59 -17.26
CA PRO A 123 -1.51 -5.60 -18.31
C PRO A 123 -2.01 -4.26 -17.74
N PHE A 124 -2.78 -4.30 -16.66
CA PHE A 124 -3.23 -3.08 -15.99
C PHE A 124 -2.09 -2.35 -15.30
N ILE A 125 -1.24 -3.08 -14.55
CA ILE A 125 -0.06 -2.48 -13.90
C ILE A 125 0.87 -1.84 -14.94
N LYS A 126 1.09 -2.50 -16.08
CA LYS A 126 1.85 -1.92 -17.19
C LYS A 126 1.18 -0.70 -17.81
N ALA A 127 -0.16 -0.65 -17.82
CA ALA A 127 -0.89 0.54 -18.29
C ALA A 127 -0.72 1.71 -17.31
N ILE A 128 -0.68 1.45 -16.00
CA ILE A 128 -0.35 2.46 -14.98
C ILE A 128 1.04 3.04 -15.23
N ASP A 129 2.04 2.21 -15.48
CA ASP A 129 3.40 2.64 -15.80
C ASP A 129 3.46 3.53 -17.04
N ARG A 130 2.77 3.14 -18.12
CA ARG A 130 2.68 3.96 -19.33
C ARG A 130 2.07 5.34 -19.05
N GLN A 131 1.06 5.44 -18.19
CA GLN A 131 0.48 6.74 -17.80
C GLN A 131 1.45 7.57 -16.94
N PHE A 132 2.17 6.94 -16.02
CA PHE A 132 3.22 7.60 -15.27
C PHE A 132 4.27 8.19 -16.21
N LYS A 133 4.79 7.40 -17.14
CA LYS A 133 5.75 7.85 -18.17
C LYS A 133 5.20 9.01 -19.00
N LYS A 134 3.94 8.94 -19.42
CA LYS A 134 3.30 9.98 -20.24
C LYS A 134 3.15 11.29 -19.50
N LEU A 135 2.76 11.26 -18.23
CA LEU A 135 2.40 12.46 -17.47
C LEU A 135 3.58 13.11 -16.74
N ILE A 136 4.54 12.33 -16.29
CA ILE A 136 5.71 12.79 -15.54
C ILE A 136 6.97 12.08 -16.04
N PRO A 137 7.37 12.30 -17.30
CA PRO A 137 8.43 11.53 -17.96
C PRO A 137 9.78 11.60 -17.23
N LYS A 138 10.11 12.76 -16.65
CA LYS A 138 11.37 12.96 -15.92
C LYS A 138 11.44 12.06 -14.68
N ASN A 139 10.43 12.09 -13.81
CA ASN A 139 10.40 11.28 -12.61
C ASN A 139 10.23 9.80 -12.92
N HIS A 140 9.41 9.46 -13.95
CA HIS A 140 9.32 8.08 -14.43
C HIS A 140 10.69 7.56 -14.86
N LYS A 141 11.47 8.35 -15.64
CA LYS A 141 12.80 7.92 -16.09
C LYS A 141 13.72 7.63 -14.91
N ILE A 142 13.78 8.51 -13.92
CA ILE A 142 14.58 8.32 -12.71
C ILE A 142 14.18 7.03 -12.00
N GLN A 143 12.88 6.84 -11.74
CA GLN A 143 12.36 5.67 -11.05
C GLN A 143 12.58 4.37 -11.86
N TYR A 144 12.39 4.42 -13.17
CA TYR A 144 12.59 3.28 -14.07
C TYR A 144 14.06 2.85 -14.15
N ASP A 145 14.98 3.81 -14.23
CA ASP A 145 16.41 3.52 -14.23
C ASP A 145 16.84 2.88 -12.90
N LYS A 146 16.33 3.37 -11.78
CA LYS A 146 16.53 2.75 -10.45
C LYS A 146 15.90 1.36 -10.34
N ALA A 147 14.74 1.14 -10.93
CA ALA A 147 14.08 -0.15 -10.96
C ALA A 147 14.91 -1.22 -11.67
N LYS A 148 15.70 -0.85 -12.68
CA LYS A 148 16.61 -1.77 -13.39
C LYS A 148 17.80 -2.27 -12.56
N GLU A 149 18.12 -1.58 -11.46
CA GLU A 149 19.23 -1.99 -10.57
C GLU A 149 18.90 -3.24 -9.74
N THR A 150 17.66 -3.74 -9.80
CA THR A 150 17.20 -4.90 -9.04
C THR A 150 16.39 -5.88 -9.91
N LYS A 151 16.49 -7.18 -9.60
CA LYS A 151 15.58 -8.19 -10.17
C LYS A 151 14.17 -8.18 -9.55
N TYR A 152 14.01 -7.51 -8.43
CA TYR A 152 12.74 -7.44 -7.70
C TYR A 152 11.86 -6.28 -8.19
N VAL A 153 11.66 -6.23 -9.49
CA VAL A 153 10.84 -5.25 -10.19
C VAL A 153 9.74 -5.95 -10.99
N ILE A 154 8.57 -5.35 -11.05
CA ILE A 154 7.48 -5.84 -11.91
C ILE A 154 7.91 -5.59 -13.35
N LYS A 155 8.03 -6.67 -14.11
CA LYS A 155 8.63 -6.67 -15.46
C LYS A 155 8.06 -5.56 -16.36
N ASP A 156 8.94 -4.81 -17.00
CA ASP A 156 8.64 -3.70 -17.91
C ASP A 156 7.90 -2.52 -17.22
N THR A 157 8.16 -2.28 -15.93
CA THR A 157 7.61 -1.14 -15.19
C THR A 157 8.66 -0.47 -14.30
N ALA A 158 8.34 0.73 -13.82
CA ALA A 158 9.12 1.44 -12.80
C ALA A 158 8.73 1.02 -11.36
N PHE A 159 8.02 -0.10 -11.17
CA PHE A 159 7.44 -0.48 -9.90
C PHE A 159 7.99 -1.80 -9.37
N SER A 160 8.21 -1.89 -8.07
CA SER A 160 8.48 -3.16 -7.38
C SER A 160 7.22 -3.72 -6.71
N THR A 161 6.33 -2.84 -6.29
CA THR A 161 5.24 -3.19 -5.38
C THR A 161 3.98 -2.41 -5.74
N VAL A 162 2.83 -3.05 -5.58
CA VAL A 162 1.53 -2.39 -5.60
C VAL A 162 0.84 -2.66 -4.28
N THR A 163 0.46 -1.60 -3.58
CA THR A 163 -0.46 -1.70 -2.43
C THR A 163 -1.89 -1.71 -2.95
N ILE A 164 -2.70 -2.63 -2.44
CA ILE A 164 -4.13 -2.70 -2.72
C ILE A 164 -4.91 -2.54 -1.42
N ASN A 165 -5.87 -1.61 -1.38
CA ASN A 165 -6.71 -1.35 -0.20
C ASN A 165 -8.19 -1.52 -0.57
N TYR A 166 -8.95 -2.21 0.28
CA TYR A 166 -10.39 -2.44 0.09
C TYR A 166 -11.18 -1.58 1.07
N ASN A 167 -12.00 -0.66 0.56
CA ASN A 167 -12.88 0.23 1.35
C ASN A 167 -12.17 0.89 2.54
N TRP A 168 -10.86 1.11 2.42
CA TRP A 168 -10.01 1.55 3.51
C TRP A 168 -9.68 3.04 3.41
N ARG A 169 -9.89 3.77 4.50
CA ARG A 169 -9.46 5.14 4.69
C ARG A 169 -8.07 5.16 5.32
N THR A 170 -7.10 5.75 4.66
CA THR A 170 -5.78 5.99 5.25
C THR A 170 -5.80 7.24 6.12
N ALA A 171 -5.20 7.15 7.31
CA ALA A 171 -4.95 8.30 8.16
C ALA A 171 -3.78 9.15 7.62
N LEU A 172 -3.59 10.33 8.18
CA LEU A 172 -2.51 11.24 7.79
C LEU A 172 -1.13 10.58 8.00
N HIS A 173 -0.36 10.45 6.93
CA HIS A 173 0.95 9.82 6.92
C HIS A 173 1.82 10.31 5.77
N ARG A 174 3.07 9.89 5.78
CA ARG A 174 4.02 9.96 4.65
C ARG A 174 4.60 8.57 4.44
N ASP A 175 4.83 8.18 3.20
CA ASP A 175 5.48 6.91 2.88
C ASP A 175 7.00 7.06 3.02
N LYS A 176 7.58 6.23 3.90
CA LYS A 176 9.02 6.33 4.28
C LYS A 176 9.90 5.27 3.62
N GLY A 177 9.33 4.40 2.83
CA GLY A 177 10.07 3.27 2.26
C GLY A 177 10.16 3.29 0.74
N ASP A 178 9.57 4.28 0.14
CA ASP A 178 9.55 4.47 -1.31
C ASP A 178 10.78 5.24 -1.76
N LEU A 179 11.14 5.09 -3.03
CA LEU A 179 12.27 5.80 -3.62
C LEU A 179 12.10 7.32 -3.42
N PRO A 180 13.08 8.04 -2.84
CA PRO A 180 12.93 9.47 -2.52
C PRO A 180 12.56 10.36 -3.72
N GLU A 181 13.10 10.06 -4.92
CA GLU A 181 12.79 10.78 -6.15
C GLU A 181 11.57 10.21 -6.89
N GLY A 182 10.96 9.16 -6.33
CA GLY A 182 9.85 8.43 -6.92
C GLY A 182 8.50 9.05 -6.62
N PHE A 183 7.50 8.51 -7.31
CA PHE A 183 6.09 8.88 -7.15
C PHE A 183 5.25 7.65 -6.84
N GLY A 184 4.27 7.81 -5.97
CA GLY A 184 3.17 6.87 -5.82
C GLY A 184 2.14 7.10 -6.92
N ASN A 185 1.69 6.02 -7.54
CA ASN A 185 0.74 6.07 -8.64
C ASN A 185 -0.56 5.41 -8.19
N LEU A 186 -1.55 6.25 -7.86
CA LEU A 186 -2.85 5.83 -7.32
C LEU A 186 -3.88 5.73 -8.42
N ILE A 187 -4.58 4.59 -8.44
CA ILE A 187 -5.76 4.33 -9.25
C ILE A 187 -6.87 3.83 -8.33
N VAL A 188 -8.11 4.22 -8.64
CA VAL A 188 -9.29 3.68 -7.96
C VAL A 188 -10.12 2.86 -8.95
N CYS A 189 -10.54 1.68 -8.50
CA CYS A 189 -11.47 0.79 -9.20
C CYS A 189 -12.70 0.62 -8.30
N GLU A 190 -13.91 0.86 -8.84
CA GLU A 190 -15.13 0.95 -8.03
C GLU A 190 -16.31 0.19 -8.62
N GLU A 191 -17.12 -0.33 -7.71
CA GLU A 191 -18.49 -0.82 -7.95
C GLU A 191 -19.40 -0.25 -6.85
N GLY A 192 -20.62 0.14 -7.22
CA GLY A 192 -21.56 0.78 -6.30
C GLY A 192 -21.18 2.22 -5.97
N LYS A 193 -21.97 2.85 -5.10
CA LYS A 193 -21.90 4.27 -4.77
C LYS A 193 -21.43 4.49 -3.34
N TYR A 194 -20.58 5.49 -3.16
CA TYR A 194 -20.11 5.98 -1.87
C TYR A 194 -19.71 7.46 -1.98
N GLU A 195 -19.62 8.14 -0.85
CA GLU A 195 -19.11 9.50 -0.74
C GLU A 195 -17.73 9.52 -0.07
N GLY A 196 -16.98 10.58 -0.32
CA GLY A 196 -15.66 10.78 0.26
C GLY A 196 -14.58 9.89 -0.36
N GLY A 197 -13.57 9.52 0.45
CA GLY A 197 -12.41 8.77 -0.03
C GLY A 197 -11.43 9.62 -0.85
N CYS A 198 -11.61 10.95 -0.88
CA CYS A 198 -10.70 11.86 -1.57
C CYS A 198 -9.29 11.75 -1.00
N THR A 199 -8.28 11.82 -1.86
CA THR A 199 -6.87 11.92 -1.44
C THR A 199 -6.54 13.37 -1.10
N GLY A 200 -6.28 13.64 0.18
CA GLY A 200 -6.04 14.97 0.71
C GLY A 200 -4.58 15.23 1.05
N PHE A 201 -4.14 16.46 0.79
CA PHE A 201 -2.84 17.01 1.19
C PHE A 201 -3.11 18.23 2.09
N PRO A 202 -3.29 18.04 3.42
CA PRO A 202 -3.78 19.09 4.32
C PRO A 202 -2.90 20.33 4.35
N GLN A 203 -1.59 20.18 4.28
CA GLN A 203 -0.64 21.31 4.26
C GLN A 203 -0.81 22.23 3.03
N PHE A 204 -1.35 21.70 1.94
CA PHE A 204 -1.62 22.45 0.71
C PHE A 204 -3.11 22.80 0.56
N LYS A 205 -3.96 22.41 1.53
CA LYS A 205 -5.43 22.61 1.51
C LYS A 205 -6.09 22.07 0.23
N VAL A 206 -5.59 20.93 -0.28
CA VAL A 206 -6.09 20.29 -1.50
C VAL A 206 -6.60 18.90 -1.19
N ALA A 207 -7.74 18.54 -1.80
CA ALA A 207 -8.26 17.18 -1.84
C ALA A 207 -8.66 16.82 -3.27
N ILE A 208 -8.26 15.63 -3.73
CA ILE A 208 -8.52 15.14 -5.07
C ILE A 208 -9.53 13.98 -4.96
N ASP A 209 -10.67 14.13 -5.65
CA ASP A 209 -11.68 13.09 -5.74
C ASP A 209 -11.30 12.11 -6.86
N VAL A 210 -10.55 11.09 -6.50
CA VAL A 210 -10.08 10.04 -7.42
C VAL A 210 -11.15 8.96 -7.49
N ARG A 211 -11.74 8.78 -8.67
CA ARG A 211 -12.84 7.87 -8.96
C ARG A 211 -12.44 6.76 -9.93
N ASN A 212 -13.39 5.90 -10.28
CA ASN A 212 -13.15 4.74 -11.13
C ASN A 212 -12.39 5.08 -12.41
N GLY A 213 -11.24 4.46 -12.61
CA GLY A 213 -10.39 4.66 -13.79
C GLY A 213 -9.61 5.97 -13.84
N ASP A 214 -9.69 6.80 -12.81
CA ASP A 214 -8.85 7.98 -12.67
C ASP A 214 -7.42 7.61 -12.30
N PHE A 215 -6.49 8.49 -12.64
CA PHE A 215 -5.06 8.33 -12.34
C PHE A 215 -4.53 9.53 -11.57
N LEU A 216 -3.88 9.27 -10.46
CA LEU A 216 -3.17 10.26 -9.64
C LEU A 216 -1.74 9.81 -9.39
N ALA A 217 -0.76 10.46 -10.03
CA ALA A 217 0.64 10.37 -9.61
C ALA A 217 0.92 11.45 -8.58
N MET A 218 1.47 11.08 -7.41
CA MET A 218 1.67 11.99 -6.29
C MET A 218 3.00 11.75 -5.58
N ASP A 219 3.53 12.83 -5.03
CA ASP A 219 4.65 12.77 -4.10
C ASP A 219 4.17 12.21 -2.74
N VAL A 220 4.44 10.94 -2.51
CA VAL A 220 4.03 10.21 -1.29
C VAL A 220 4.86 10.58 -0.06
N HIS A 221 5.94 11.36 -0.23
CA HIS A 221 6.77 11.86 0.87
C HIS A 221 6.15 13.09 1.54
N GLU A 222 5.15 13.70 0.90
CA GLU A 222 4.33 14.76 1.48
C GLU A 222 3.20 14.18 2.33
N TRP A 223 2.73 14.95 3.33
CA TRP A 223 1.65 14.51 4.20
C TRP A 223 0.35 14.33 3.42
N HIS A 224 -0.17 13.11 3.43
CA HIS A 224 -1.40 12.78 2.73
C HIS A 224 -2.30 11.82 3.54
N CYS A 225 -3.58 11.83 3.20
CA CYS A 225 -4.61 11.00 3.84
C CYS A 225 -5.79 10.80 2.90
N ASN A 226 -6.76 9.98 3.32
CA ASN A 226 -8.08 9.99 2.69
C ASN A 226 -9.14 10.64 3.59
N THR A 227 -10.10 11.33 2.99
CA THR A 227 -11.31 11.75 3.68
C THR A 227 -12.15 10.53 4.08
N LYS A 228 -13.12 10.71 4.96
CA LYS A 228 -14.04 9.64 5.37
C LYS A 228 -14.70 9.03 4.13
N ILE A 229 -14.85 7.71 4.12
CA ILE A 229 -15.63 6.98 3.12
C ILE A 229 -16.98 6.69 3.76
N THR A 230 -18.06 7.14 3.13
CA THR A 230 -19.44 6.91 3.59
C THR A 230 -20.17 6.09 2.52
N PRO A 231 -20.57 4.84 2.83
CA PRO A 231 -21.30 4.03 1.87
C PRO A 231 -22.68 4.66 1.57
N ILE A 232 -23.08 4.64 0.29
CA ILE A 232 -24.44 4.87 -0.18
C ILE A 232 -25.05 3.51 -0.47
N ASP A 233 -24.38 2.70 -1.31
CA ASP A 233 -24.78 1.32 -1.56
C ASP A 233 -24.14 0.41 -0.49
N LYS A 234 -24.93 -0.53 0.04
CA LYS A 234 -24.49 -1.45 1.10
C LYS A 234 -23.25 -2.26 0.68
N ASP A 235 -23.23 -2.71 -0.57
CA ASP A 235 -22.21 -3.62 -1.09
C ASP A 235 -21.20 -2.91 -2.02
N PHE A 236 -20.95 -1.60 -1.79
CA PHE A 236 -19.99 -0.87 -2.60
C PHE A 236 -18.56 -1.47 -2.48
N THR A 237 -17.81 -1.33 -3.54
CA THR A 237 -16.39 -1.66 -3.60
C THR A 237 -15.59 -0.44 -4.02
N ARG A 238 -14.64 -0.03 -3.19
CA ARG A 238 -13.58 0.90 -3.56
C ARG A 238 -12.25 0.19 -3.38
N LEU A 239 -11.67 -0.25 -4.49
CA LEU A 239 -10.34 -0.84 -4.51
C LEU A 239 -9.35 0.24 -4.95
N SER A 240 -8.46 0.68 -4.06
CA SER A 240 -7.39 1.59 -4.44
C SER A 240 -6.08 0.84 -4.61
N LEU A 241 -5.41 1.08 -5.74
CA LEU A 241 -4.10 0.54 -6.07
C LEU A 241 -3.09 1.68 -6.03
N VAL A 242 -1.98 1.49 -5.34
CA VAL A 242 -0.85 2.42 -5.36
C VAL A 242 0.38 1.66 -5.82
N ALA A 243 0.90 2.01 -7.00
CA ALA A 243 2.10 1.40 -7.59
C ALA A 243 3.32 2.29 -7.34
N TYR A 244 4.42 1.70 -6.86
CA TYR A 244 5.62 2.41 -6.44
C TYR A 244 6.88 1.53 -6.49
N LEU A 245 8.05 2.17 -6.37
CA LEU A 245 9.34 1.50 -6.19
C LEU A 245 9.80 1.65 -4.73
N ARG A 246 10.02 0.54 -4.05
CA ARG A 246 10.60 0.57 -2.70
C ARG A 246 12.11 0.71 -2.78
N GLU A 247 12.67 1.69 -2.05
CA GLU A 247 14.12 1.95 -2.00
C GLU A 247 14.94 0.71 -1.61
N LYS A 248 14.47 -0.05 -0.63
CA LYS A 248 15.17 -1.26 -0.17
C LYS A 248 15.28 -2.37 -1.22
N MET A 249 14.41 -2.39 -2.23
CA MET A 249 14.51 -3.35 -3.32
C MET A 249 15.76 -3.16 -4.16
N ILE A 250 16.21 -1.91 -4.32
CA ILE A 250 17.43 -1.58 -5.05
C ILE A 250 18.65 -2.15 -4.33
N LYS A 251 18.59 -2.20 -2.99
CA LYS A 251 19.66 -2.76 -2.14
C LYS A 251 19.68 -4.29 -2.10
N CYS A 252 18.63 -4.96 -2.60
CA CYS A 252 18.59 -6.41 -2.75
C CYS A 252 19.39 -6.80 -4.00
N LYS A 253 20.71 -6.81 -3.87
CA LYS A 253 21.61 -7.25 -4.93
C LYS A 253 21.34 -8.72 -5.28
N ASN A 254 21.58 -9.06 -6.52
CA ASN A 254 21.59 -10.44 -6.98
C ASN A 254 22.68 -11.19 -6.20
N GLU A 255 22.30 -11.89 -5.14
CA GLU A 255 23.12 -12.99 -4.65
C GLU A 255 23.13 -14.03 -5.77
N LYS A 256 24.32 -14.32 -6.26
CA LYS A 256 24.60 -15.33 -7.28
C LYS A 256 24.18 -16.71 -6.79
#